data_e0b5cdd62bbfa2b8d2da544a75247a3d
#
_entry.id   e0b5cdd62bbfa2b8d2da544a75247a3d
#
_cell.length_a   1.000
_cell.length_b   1.000
_cell.length_c   1.000
_cell.angle_alpha   90.00
_cell.angle_beta   90.00
_cell.angle_gamma   90.00
#
_symmetry.space_group_name_H-M   'P 1'
#
loop_
_entity.id
_entity.type
_entity.pdbx_description
1 polymer ?
#
loop_
_entity_poly.entity_id
_entity_poly.type
_entity_poly.pdbx_seq_one_letter_code
_entity_poly.pdbx_strand_id
1 'polypeptide(L)'
;MKSTNTAADSAALAAATAVAVDKSTSGTVRSSIAQEIQFVLGGRLPFVKRIETLVLGYVCVSMFFLIRYGILECGVAPTVGAFAVMYFVLDFYSGVLHVVLDDEWNMNVPLLSQPAMEFQYHHHIPDDGCSRPFVEGMGDLNFIVGLHLALFTALFVRGGSQDFMLLTAGGWKMMLAYWGIWNHRQAHQLKSKRPRWCTYLQNNGIMLSPAAHKVHHTPPHDDEYCLLGVTTWPVTWLGRRNLGSIFWIALFLGLTALDTVCASRLLSMVFAR
;
A
#
# COMPACT_ATOMS: atom_id res chain seq x y z
N MET A 1 8.58 -28.50 -21.67
CA MET A 1 7.43 -28.76 -20.82
C MET A 1 7.90 -29.27 -19.47
N LYS A 2 7.96 -28.41 -18.48
CA LYS A 2 8.01 -28.78 -17.04
C LYS A 2 7.20 -27.74 -16.29
N SER A 3 5.89 -27.97 -16.24
CA SER A 3 4.96 -27.32 -15.33
C SER A 3 4.65 -28.35 -14.27
N THR A 4 5.28 -28.25 -13.13
CA THR A 4 4.82 -28.88 -11.88
C THR A 4 5.76 -28.39 -10.78
N ASN A 5 5.30 -27.47 -9.95
CA ASN A 5 5.72 -27.43 -8.53
C ASN A 5 5.12 -26.26 -7.74
N THR A 6 4.22 -25.45 -8.33
CA THR A 6 3.63 -24.32 -7.60
C THR A 6 2.72 -24.73 -6.43
N ALA A 7 2.04 -25.87 -6.53
CA ALA A 7 1.17 -26.35 -5.45
C ALA A 7 1.97 -27.02 -4.30
N ALA A 8 3.07 -27.71 -4.63
CA ALA A 8 3.94 -28.31 -3.63
C ALA A 8 4.71 -27.25 -2.83
N ASP A 9 5.16 -26.18 -3.51
CA ASP A 9 5.86 -25.07 -2.87
C ASP A 9 4.93 -24.27 -1.94
N SER A 10 3.67 -24.06 -2.34
CA SER A 10 2.67 -23.43 -1.48
C SER A 10 2.32 -24.28 -0.25
N ALA A 11 2.24 -25.60 -0.40
CA ALA A 11 1.96 -26.51 0.70
C ALA A 11 3.15 -26.63 1.68
N ALA A 12 4.37 -26.62 1.16
CA ALA A 12 5.60 -26.61 1.98
C ALA A 12 5.73 -25.32 2.77
N LEU A 13 5.40 -24.17 2.17
CA LEU A 13 5.41 -22.88 2.83
C LEU A 13 4.30 -22.76 3.90
N ALA A 14 3.10 -23.26 3.63
CA ALA A 14 2.01 -23.33 4.61
C ALA A 14 2.35 -24.26 5.79
N ALA A 15 3.02 -25.39 5.53
CA ALA A 15 3.50 -26.28 6.58
C ALA A 15 4.62 -25.66 7.42
N ALA A 16 5.54 -24.93 6.81
CA ALA A 16 6.58 -24.18 7.52
C ALA A 16 6.00 -23.09 8.42
N THR A 17 4.95 -22.39 7.97
CA THR A 17 4.25 -21.37 8.76
C THR A 17 3.46 -21.99 9.94
N ALA A 18 2.85 -23.16 9.76
CA ALA A 18 2.11 -23.86 10.83
C ALA A 18 3.03 -24.36 11.98
N VAL A 19 4.30 -24.65 11.70
CA VAL A 19 5.29 -25.05 12.73
C VAL A 19 5.76 -23.86 13.57
N ALA A 20 5.58 -22.63 13.10
CA ALA A 20 6.06 -21.40 13.77
C ALA A 20 5.23 -20.98 15.01
N VAL A 21 4.16 -21.67 15.35
CA VAL A 21 3.25 -21.31 16.48
C VAL A 21 3.74 -21.81 17.84
N ASP A 22 4.83 -22.58 17.92
CA ASP A 22 5.38 -22.96 19.23
C ASP A 22 6.28 -21.84 19.79
N LYS A 23 5.74 -21.12 20.77
CA LYS A 23 6.32 -19.91 21.40
C LYS A 23 7.58 -20.14 22.23
N SER A 24 8.09 -21.35 22.36
CA SER A 24 9.20 -21.69 23.28
C SER A 24 10.61 -21.71 22.65
N THR A 25 10.74 -21.59 21.32
CA THR A 25 12.05 -21.61 20.61
C THR A 25 12.32 -20.36 19.77
N SER A 26 12.08 -19.20 20.33
CA SER A 26 11.78 -17.97 19.58
C SER A 26 12.90 -17.34 18.74
N GLY A 27 14.18 -17.65 18.92
CA GLY A 27 15.26 -16.96 18.22
C GLY A 27 15.69 -17.62 16.90
N THR A 28 15.89 -18.94 16.94
CA THR A 28 16.46 -19.73 15.82
C THR A 28 15.42 -20.05 14.74
N VAL A 29 14.16 -20.28 15.12
CA VAL A 29 13.06 -20.55 14.17
C VAL A 29 12.70 -19.27 13.38
N ARG A 30 12.68 -18.11 14.04
CA ARG A 30 12.45 -16.83 13.37
C ARG A 30 13.49 -16.53 12.29
N SER A 31 14.77 -16.86 12.54
CA SER A 31 15.84 -16.64 11.55
C SER A 31 15.69 -17.56 10.33
N SER A 32 15.21 -18.80 10.51
CA SER A 32 15.05 -19.74 9.40
C SER A 32 13.84 -19.39 8.51
N ILE A 33 12.71 -19.01 9.09
CA ILE A 33 11.52 -18.57 8.34
C ILE A 33 11.83 -17.27 7.58
N ALA A 34 12.48 -16.30 8.23
CA ALA A 34 12.88 -15.07 7.59
C ALA A 34 13.86 -15.31 6.41
N GLN A 35 14.79 -16.27 6.54
CA GLN A 35 15.69 -16.65 5.46
C GLN A 35 14.97 -17.36 4.33
N GLU A 36 13.98 -18.19 4.62
CA GLU A 36 13.20 -18.90 3.62
C GLU A 36 12.29 -17.94 2.84
N ILE A 37 11.60 -17.03 3.52
CA ILE A 37 10.82 -15.97 2.87
C ILE A 37 11.74 -15.05 2.06
N GLN A 38 12.90 -14.67 2.58
CA GLN A 38 13.89 -13.88 1.88
C GLN A 38 14.44 -14.59 0.64
N PHE A 39 14.60 -15.91 0.69
CA PHE A 39 14.97 -16.73 -0.47
C PHE A 39 13.88 -16.71 -1.54
N VAL A 40 12.62 -16.90 -1.16
CA VAL A 40 11.45 -16.85 -2.07
C VAL A 40 11.29 -15.47 -2.71
N LEU A 41 11.38 -14.39 -1.91
CA LEU A 41 11.24 -13.02 -2.38
C LEU A 41 12.50 -12.50 -3.10
N GLY A 42 13.70 -12.99 -2.73
CA GLY A 42 14.98 -12.57 -3.28
C GLY A 42 15.29 -13.13 -4.67
N GLY A 43 14.55 -14.16 -5.11
CA GLY A 43 14.75 -14.81 -6.41
C GLY A 43 14.26 -14.02 -7.63
N ARG A 44 13.83 -12.76 -7.46
CA ARG A 44 13.44 -11.90 -8.59
C ARG A 44 14.64 -11.67 -9.52
N LEU A 45 14.46 -12.05 -10.78
CA LEU A 45 15.50 -11.90 -11.81
C LEU A 45 15.91 -10.42 -11.96
N PRO A 46 17.20 -10.11 -12.22
CA PRO A 46 17.67 -8.74 -12.47
C PRO A 46 16.89 -7.99 -13.57
N PHE A 47 16.34 -8.72 -14.51
CA PHE A 47 15.48 -8.22 -15.58
C PHE A 47 14.17 -7.62 -15.04
N VAL A 48 13.52 -8.29 -14.08
CA VAL A 48 12.26 -7.80 -13.47
C VAL A 48 12.52 -6.49 -12.73
N LYS A 49 13.63 -6.37 -12.00
CA LYS A 49 14.02 -5.13 -11.30
C LYS A 49 14.20 -3.93 -12.24
N ARG A 50 14.76 -4.16 -13.43
CA ARG A 50 14.89 -3.09 -14.45
C ARG A 50 13.54 -2.65 -15.00
N ILE A 51 12.62 -3.59 -15.25
CA ILE A 51 11.26 -3.28 -15.69
C ILE A 51 10.52 -2.48 -14.61
N GLU A 52 10.60 -2.89 -13.34
CA GLU A 52 9.98 -2.17 -12.23
C GLU A 52 10.46 -0.72 -12.15
N THR A 53 11.75 -0.47 -12.34
CA THR A 53 12.31 0.89 -12.38
C THR A 53 11.76 1.72 -13.54
N LEU A 54 11.65 1.12 -14.73
CA LEU A 54 11.08 1.79 -15.90
C LEU A 54 9.58 2.08 -15.71
N VAL A 55 8.84 1.12 -15.15
CA VAL A 55 7.42 1.28 -14.83
C VAL A 55 7.23 2.41 -13.82
N LEU A 56 8.03 2.44 -12.75
CA LEU A 56 7.97 3.53 -11.77
C LEU A 56 8.24 4.88 -12.41
N GLY A 57 9.27 5.00 -13.26
CA GLY A 57 9.57 6.22 -13.99
C GLY A 57 8.40 6.67 -14.88
N TYR A 58 7.83 5.75 -15.64
CA TYR A 58 6.66 6.01 -16.49
C TYR A 58 5.45 6.47 -15.65
N VAL A 59 5.16 5.79 -14.55
CA VAL A 59 4.07 6.14 -13.64
C VAL A 59 4.25 7.52 -13.05
N CYS A 60 5.45 7.85 -12.55
CA CYS A 60 5.74 9.18 -11.98
C CYS A 60 5.55 10.30 -13.02
N VAL A 61 6.03 10.13 -14.23
CA VAL A 61 5.86 11.10 -15.33
C VAL A 61 4.38 11.27 -15.66
N SER A 62 3.65 10.16 -15.78
CA SER A 62 2.22 10.18 -16.09
C SER A 62 1.38 10.85 -15.00
N MET A 63 1.68 10.60 -13.72
CA MET A 63 1.03 11.27 -12.58
C MET A 63 1.26 12.78 -12.63
N PHE A 64 2.48 13.22 -12.92
CA PHE A 64 2.79 14.63 -13.08
C PHE A 64 1.94 15.28 -14.17
N PHE A 65 1.79 14.62 -15.32
CA PHE A 65 0.95 15.12 -16.41
C PHE A 65 -0.54 15.15 -16.02
N LEU A 66 -1.06 14.14 -15.34
CA LEU A 66 -2.45 14.11 -14.88
C LEU A 66 -2.76 15.26 -13.90
N ILE A 67 -1.87 15.52 -12.94
CA ILE A 67 -2.03 16.62 -11.98
C ILE A 67 -1.92 17.97 -12.67
N ARG A 68 -0.92 18.15 -13.55
CA ARG A 68 -0.77 19.36 -14.34
C ARG A 68 -2.00 19.63 -15.19
N TYR A 69 -2.54 18.59 -15.82
CA TYR A 69 -3.75 18.70 -16.61
C TYR A 69 -4.95 19.12 -15.76
N GLY A 70 -5.10 18.53 -14.57
CA GLY A 70 -6.12 18.95 -13.60
C GLY A 70 -6.03 20.44 -13.23
N ILE A 71 -4.81 20.95 -13.02
CA ILE A 71 -4.60 22.38 -12.75
C ILE A 71 -5.06 23.25 -13.93
N LEU A 72 -4.79 22.85 -15.16
CA LEU A 72 -5.15 23.59 -16.36
C LEU A 72 -6.66 23.60 -16.64
N GLU A 73 -7.32 22.45 -16.43
CA GLU A 73 -8.72 22.23 -16.81
C GLU A 73 -9.70 22.49 -15.65
N CYS A 74 -9.34 22.09 -14.43
CA CYS A 74 -10.18 22.27 -13.25
C CYS A 74 -9.81 23.53 -12.45
N GLY A 75 -8.58 24.02 -12.59
CA GLY A 75 -8.02 25.08 -11.77
C GLY A 75 -7.32 24.58 -10.50
N VAL A 76 -6.61 25.50 -9.85
CA VAL A 76 -5.75 25.19 -8.68
C VAL A 76 -6.59 24.74 -7.49
N ALA A 77 -7.66 25.47 -7.14
CA ALA A 77 -8.44 25.19 -5.94
C ALA A 77 -9.11 23.79 -5.97
N PRO A 78 -9.80 23.37 -7.05
CA PRO A 78 -10.31 22.01 -7.18
C PRO A 78 -9.20 20.95 -7.15
N THR A 79 -8.04 21.20 -7.73
CA THR A 79 -6.91 20.26 -7.74
C THR A 79 -6.33 20.07 -6.34
N VAL A 80 -6.20 21.14 -5.55
CA VAL A 80 -5.80 21.07 -4.13
C VAL A 80 -6.88 20.39 -3.29
N GLY A 81 -8.15 20.67 -3.56
CA GLY A 81 -9.27 19.97 -2.94
C GLY A 81 -9.23 18.47 -3.20
N ALA A 82 -8.92 18.07 -4.44
CA ALA A 82 -8.73 16.67 -4.81
C ALA A 82 -7.57 16.01 -4.04
N PHE A 83 -6.44 16.71 -3.88
CA PHE A 83 -5.35 16.22 -3.04
C PHE A 83 -5.83 15.97 -1.59
N ALA A 84 -6.49 16.96 -0.99
CA ALA A 84 -6.94 16.85 0.40
C ALA A 84 -7.92 15.68 0.59
N VAL A 85 -8.93 15.54 -0.28
CA VAL A 85 -9.87 14.42 -0.23
C VAL A 85 -9.15 13.08 -0.42
N MET A 86 -8.30 12.97 -1.45
CA MET A 86 -7.59 11.74 -1.74
C MET A 86 -6.57 11.36 -0.66
N TYR A 87 -6.03 12.33 0.09
CA TYR A 87 -5.16 12.08 1.23
C TYR A 87 -5.88 11.26 2.31
N PHE A 88 -7.09 11.66 2.70
CA PHE A 88 -7.90 10.92 3.68
C PHE A 88 -8.41 9.59 3.12
N VAL A 89 -8.87 9.58 1.86
CA VAL A 89 -9.37 8.38 1.20
C VAL A 89 -8.28 7.32 1.11
N LEU A 90 -7.07 7.70 0.68
CA LEU A 90 -5.98 6.76 0.57
C LEU A 90 -5.46 6.27 1.92
N ASP A 91 -5.45 7.14 2.93
CA ASP A 91 -5.06 6.72 4.27
C ASP A 91 -6.03 5.67 4.84
N PHE A 92 -7.34 5.91 4.70
CA PHE A 92 -8.35 4.92 5.06
C PHE A 92 -8.19 3.61 4.25
N TYR A 93 -7.99 3.73 2.94
CA TYR A 93 -7.73 2.59 2.06
C TYR A 93 -6.50 1.79 2.52
N SER A 94 -5.43 2.48 2.87
CA SER A 94 -4.20 1.84 3.36
C SER A 94 -4.42 1.06 4.64
N GLY A 95 -5.23 1.59 5.55
CA GLY A 95 -5.60 0.88 6.78
C GLY A 95 -6.44 -0.36 6.52
N VAL A 96 -7.43 -0.27 5.61
CA VAL A 96 -8.22 -1.44 5.19
C VAL A 96 -7.33 -2.49 4.52
N LEU A 97 -6.40 -2.07 3.67
CA LEU A 97 -5.42 -2.96 3.05
C LEU A 97 -4.56 -3.68 4.09
N HIS A 98 -4.08 -2.96 5.12
CA HIS A 98 -3.33 -3.56 6.23
C HIS A 98 -4.15 -4.62 6.95
N VAL A 99 -5.39 -4.32 7.36
CA VAL A 99 -6.26 -5.32 8.01
C VAL A 99 -6.44 -6.56 7.14
N VAL A 100 -6.56 -6.41 5.82
CA VAL A 100 -6.67 -7.54 4.89
C VAL A 100 -5.37 -8.34 4.81
N LEU A 101 -4.22 -7.68 4.73
CA LEU A 101 -2.94 -8.35 4.50
C LEU A 101 -2.27 -8.85 5.79
N ASP A 102 -2.64 -8.30 6.94
CA ASP A 102 -2.20 -8.77 8.25
C ASP A 102 -2.98 -10.00 8.73
N ASP A 103 -4.13 -10.30 8.12
CA ASP A 103 -4.86 -11.53 8.42
C ASP A 103 -4.14 -12.75 7.81
N GLU A 104 -3.53 -13.57 8.68
CA GLU A 104 -2.79 -14.78 8.28
C GLU A 104 -3.64 -15.74 7.43
N TRP A 105 -4.98 -15.76 7.61
CA TRP A 105 -5.87 -16.57 6.79
C TRP A 105 -5.76 -16.21 5.30
N ASN A 106 -5.52 -14.95 4.99
CA ASN A 106 -5.43 -14.46 3.61
C ASN A 106 -4.17 -14.93 2.87
N MET A 107 -3.17 -15.48 3.56
CA MET A 107 -2.06 -16.20 2.92
C MET A 107 -2.54 -17.46 2.15
N ASN A 108 -3.73 -17.97 2.44
CA ASN A 108 -4.32 -19.10 1.72
C ASN A 108 -5.22 -18.68 0.55
N VAL A 109 -5.47 -17.37 0.37
CA VAL A 109 -6.29 -16.85 -0.73
C VAL A 109 -5.41 -16.61 -1.95
N PRO A 110 -5.67 -17.25 -3.11
CA PRO A 110 -4.73 -17.27 -4.25
C PRO A 110 -4.18 -15.92 -4.70
N LEU A 111 -4.98 -14.86 -4.69
CA LEU A 111 -4.55 -13.52 -5.13
C LEU A 111 -3.93 -12.67 -4.00
N LEU A 112 -4.20 -13.03 -2.74
CA LEU A 112 -3.72 -12.31 -1.57
C LEU A 112 -2.51 -12.98 -0.92
N SER A 113 -2.24 -14.23 -1.25
CA SER A 113 -1.22 -15.08 -0.63
C SER A 113 0.15 -14.40 -0.58
N GLN A 114 0.67 -13.95 -1.72
CA GLN A 114 1.98 -13.32 -1.76
C GLN A 114 2.02 -11.96 -1.04
N PRO A 115 1.09 -11.02 -1.30
CA PRO A 115 1.05 -9.77 -0.54
C PRO A 115 0.90 -9.98 0.97
N ALA A 116 0.04 -10.90 1.42
CA ALA A 116 -0.11 -11.19 2.85
C ALA A 116 1.17 -11.76 3.46
N MET A 117 1.88 -12.65 2.76
CA MET A 117 3.20 -13.13 3.21
C MET A 117 4.23 -12.00 3.33
N GLU A 118 4.24 -11.04 2.40
CA GLU A 118 5.14 -9.89 2.45
C GLU A 118 4.85 -9.00 3.66
N PHE A 119 3.57 -8.84 4.04
CA PHE A 119 3.15 -8.11 5.22
C PHE A 119 3.55 -8.85 6.51
N GLN A 120 3.30 -10.15 6.60
CA GLN A 120 3.77 -10.95 7.74
C GLN A 120 5.30 -10.91 7.87
N TYR A 121 6.04 -11.02 6.77
CA TYR A 121 7.49 -10.86 6.77
C TYR A 121 7.91 -9.49 7.29
N HIS A 122 7.23 -8.43 6.87
CA HIS A 122 7.50 -7.07 7.32
C HIS A 122 7.31 -6.90 8.83
N HIS A 123 6.29 -7.54 9.44
CA HIS A 123 6.10 -7.54 10.89
C HIS A 123 7.23 -8.25 11.64
N HIS A 124 7.86 -9.25 11.03
CA HIS A 124 8.99 -9.96 11.63
C HIS A 124 10.32 -9.26 11.44
N ILE A 125 10.54 -8.59 10.29
CA ILE A 125 11.78 -7.90 9.93
C ILE A 125 11.48 -6.50 9.37
N PRO A 126 10.99 -5.59 10.22
CA PRO A 126 10.55 -4.27 9.79
C PRO A 126 11.66 -3.41 9.17
N ASP A 127 12.92 -3.62 9.59
CA ASP A 127 14.07 -2.85 9.11
C ASP A 127 14.50 -3.22 7.68
N ASP A 128 14.07 -4.36 7.15
CA ASP A 128 14.43 -4.80 5.80
C ASP A 128 13.95 -3.80 4.74
N GLY A 129 12.72 -3.31 4.86
CA GLY A 129 12.16 -2.26 3.99
C GLY A 129 12.98 -0.97 3.95
N CYS A 130 13.74 -0.67 5.04
CA CYS A 130 14.64 0.49 5.11
C CYS A 130 16.02 0.24 4.52
N SER A 131 16.48 -1.01 4.49
CA SER A 131 17.80 -1.38 4.01
C SER A 131 17.87 -1.49 2.48
N ARG A 132 16.74 -1.77 1.83
CA ARG A 132 16.65 -1.90 0.37
C ARG A 132 16.47 -0.56 -0.33
N PRO A 133 16.88 -0.43 -1.61
CA PRO A 133 16.49 0.70 -2.45
C PRO A 133 14.97 0.87 -2.49
N PHE A 134 14.48 2.12 -2.52
CA PHE A 134 13.05 2.41 -2.50
C PHE A 134 12.29 1.72 -3.63
N VAL A 135 12.88 1.65 -4.82
CA VAL A 135 12.29 0.99 -6.00
C VAL A 135 12.06 -0.51 -5.78
N GLU A 136 12.96 -1.17 -5.05
CA GLU A 136 12.80 -2.59 -4.71
C GLU A 136 11.69 -2.84 -3.68
N GLY A 137 11.45 -1.88 -2.81
CA GLY A 137 10.34 -1.92 -1.83
C GLY A 137 8.97 -1.60 -2.42
N MET A 138 8.90 -1.16 -3.68
CA MET A 138 7.63 -0.84 -4.33
C MET A 138 6.93 -2.06 -4.94
N GLY A 139 7.69 -3.08 -5.33
CA GLY A 139 7.22 -4.39 -5.80
C GLY A 139 5.87 -4.39 -6.50
N ASP A 140 4.92 -5.05 -5.89
CA ASP A 140 3.57 -5.25 -6.42
C ASP A 140 2.73 -3.97 -6.50
N LEU A 141 3.07 -2.93 -5.72
CA LEU A 141 2.42 -1.62 -5.84
C LEU A 141 2.58 -1.05 -7.24
N ASN A 142 3.75 -1.22 -7.88
CA ASN A 142 3.97 -0.75 -9.26
C ASN A 142 2.99 -1.39 -10.25
N PHE A 143 2.63 -2.66 -10.04
CA PHE A 143 1.64 -3.33 -10.87
C PHE A 143 0.24 -2.73 -10.67
N ILE A 144 -0.18 -2.55 -9.42
CA ILE A 144 -1.50 -1.97 -9.06
C ILE A 144 -1.61 -0.54 -9.59
N VAL A 145 -0.60 0.30 -9.36
CA VAL A 145 -0.59 1.69 -9.83
C VAL A 145 -0.55 1.75 -11.36
N GLY A 146 0.23 0.89 -12.00
CA GLY A 146 0.29 0.76 -13.45
C GLY A 146 -1.06 0.36 -14.06
N LEU A 147 -1.78 -0.57 -13.43
CA LEU A 147 -3.12 -0.96 -13.86
C LEU A 147 -4.12 0.20 -13.76
N HIS A 148 -4.10 0.94 -12.66
CA HIS A 148 -4.92 2.15 -12.50
C HIS A 148 -4.60 3.19 -13.57
N LEU A 149 -3.32 3.43 -13.83
CA LEU A 149 -2.89 4.36 -14.87
C LEU A 149 -3.35 3.93 -16.27
N ALA A 150 -3.25 2.65 -16.60
CA ALA A 150 -3.75 2.11 -17.86
C ALA A 150 -5.26 2.31 -17.99
N LEU A 151 -6.02 2.06 -16.91
CA LEU A 151 -7.45 2.28 -16.87
C LEU A 151 -7.80 3.76 -17.09
N PHE A 152 -7.16 4.69 -16.36
CA PHE A 152 -7.40 6.12 -16.54
C PHE A 152 -7.01 6.61 -17.93
N THR A 153 -5.91 6.10 -18.50
CA THR A 153 -5.50 6.40 -19.86
C THR A 153 -6.53 5.92 -20.88
N ALA A 154 -7.04 4.71 -20.71
CA ALA A 154 -8.08 4.15 -21.59
C ALA A 154 -9.39 4.95 -21.49
N LEU A 155 -9.80 5.34 -20.30
CA LEU A 155 -10.97 6.19 -20.09
C LEU A 155 -10.80 7.56 -20.74
N PHE A 156 -9.62 8.17 -20.61
CA PHE A 156 -9.30 9.44 -21.24
C PHE A 156 -9.33 9.36 -22.77
N VAL A 157 -8.65 8.38 -23.36
CA VAL A 157 -8.54 8.22 -24.82
C VAL A 157 -9.88 7.84 -25.42
N ARG A 158 -10.60 6.88 -24.82
CA ARG A 158 -11.86 6.35 -25.35
C ARG A 158 -13.03 7.32 -25.19
N GLY A 159 -13.06 8.06 -24.08
CA GLY A 159 -14.21 8.90 -23.70
C GLY A 159 -14.14 10.31 -24.29
N GLY A 160 -13.03 10.75 -24.89
CA GLY A 160 -12.76 12.17 -25.07
C GLY A 160 -12.99 12.88 -23.74
N SER A 161 -12.63 12.22 -22.68
CA SER A 161 -13.21 12.37 -21.36
C SER A 161 -13.05 13.78 -20.85
N GLN A 162 -14.17 14.35 -20.50
CA GLN A 162 -14.28 15.65 -19.87
C GLN A 162 -14.41 15.54 -18.33
N ASP A 163 -14.23 14.34 -17.76
CA ASP A 163 -14.17 14.20 -16.31
C ASP A 163 -12.73 14.43 -15.81
N PHE A 164 -12.30 15.68 -15.94
CA PHE A 164 -10.98 16.14 -15.50
C PHE A 164 -10.80 15.95 -13.99
N MET A 165 -11.87 16.02 -13.22
CA MET A 165 -11.83 15.82 -11.78
C MET A 165 -11.53 14.36 -11.43
N LEU A 166 -12.08 13.41 -12.17
CA LEU A 166 -11.77 11.98 -12.01
C LEU A 166 -10.28 11.71 -12.31
N LEU A 167 -9.77 12.27 -13.40
CA LEU A 167 -8.35 12.12 -13.78
C LEU A 167 -7.42 12.73 -12.73
N THR A 168 -7.80 13.91 -12.22
CA THR A 168 -7.02 14.61 -11.18
C THR A 168 -7.00 13.81 -9.87
N ALA A 169 -8.16 13.34 -9.42
CA ALA A 169 -8.26 12.51 -8.22
C ALA A 169 -7.49 11.20 -8.39
N GLY A 170 -7.56 10.56 -9.56
CA GLY A 170 -6.78 9.36 -9.88
C GLY A 170 -5.28 9.61 -9.88
N GLY A 171 -4.82 10.74 -10.42
CA GLY A 171 -3.42 11.15 -10.37
C GLY A 171 -2.91 11.32 -8.94
N TRP A 172 -3.70 11.98 -8.07
CA TRP A 172 -3.38 12.11 -6.66
C TRP A 172 -3.39 10.78 -5.93
N LYS A 173 -4.34 9.89 -6.21
CA LYS A 173 -4.38 8.54 -5.62
C LYS A 173 -3.08 7.80 -5.87
N MET A 174 -2.62 7.77 -7.12
CA MET A 174 -1.40 7.06 -7.50
C MET A 174 -0.15 7.67 -6.83
N MET A 175 -0.05 9.01 -6.80
CA MET A 175 1.06 9.67 -6.14
C MET A 175 1.07 9.42 -4.63
N LEU A 176 -0.10 9.50 -3.99
CA LEU A 176 -0.23 9.28 -2.56
C LEU A 176 0.01 7.81 -2.16
N ALA A 177 -0.22 6.83 -3.05
CA ALA A 177 0.15 5.44 -2.81
C ALA A 177 1.68 5.32 -2.61
N TYR A 178 2.48 5.92 -3.48
CA TYR A 178 3.94 5.95 -3.29
C TYR A 178 4.35 6.76 -2.07
N TRP A 179 3.67 7.89 -1.82
CA TRP A 179 3.90 8.69 -0.61
C TRP A 179 3.61 7.90 0.66
N GLY A 180 2.54 7.11 0.70
CA GLY A 180 2.19 6.25 1.83
C GLY A 180 3.31 5.25 2.14
N ILE A 181 3.80 4.52 1.15
CA ILE A 181 4.91 3.59 1.32
C ILE A 181 6.20 4.31 1.76
N TRP A 182 6.51 5.47 1.17
CA TRP A 182 7.67 6.24 1.58
C TRP A 182 7.54 6.71 3.04
N ASN A 183 6.35 7.18 3.43
CA ASN A 183 6.02 7.59 4.80
C ASN A 183 6.19 6.44 5.79
N HIS A 184 5.62 5.28 5.49
CA HIS A 184 5.77 4.04 6.23
C HIS A 184 7.25 3.67 6.43
N ARG A 185 8.04 3.71 5.36
CA ARG A 185 9.49 3.51 5.44
C ARG A 185 10.17 4.51 6.37
N GLN A 186 9.74 5.79 6.40
CA GLN A 186 10.30 6.78 7.31
C GLN A 186 9.94 6.50 8.76
N ALA A 187 8.83 5.83 9.04
CA ALA A 187 8.46 5.41 10.38
C ALA A 187 9.44 4.34 10.94
N HIS A 188 9.98 3.47 10.08
CA HIS A 188 11.00 2.48 10.45
C HIS A 188 12.44 3.03 10.50
N GLN A 189 12.71 4.17 9.85
CA GLN A 189 14.08 4.70 9.80
C GLN A 189 14.57 5.20 11.17
N LEU A 190 15.85 4.98 11.46
CA LEU A 190 16.52 5.59 12.59
C LEU A 190 16.41 7.13 12.52
N LYS A 191 16.19 7.79 13.65
CA LYS A 191 16.05 9.25 13.72
C LYS A 191 17.21 10.00 13.07
N SER A 192 18.43 9.48 13.17
CA SER A 192 19.64 10.05 12.58
C SER A 192 19.67 9.98 11.04
N LYS A 193 18.92 9.06 10.43
CA LYS A 193 18.85 8.89 8.98
C LYS A 193 17.62 9.57 8.35
N ARG A 194 16.67 10.03 9.19
CA ARG A 194 15.46 10.71 8.72
C ARG A 194 15.73 12.18 8.40
N PRO A 195 15.18 12.74 7.32
CA PRO A 195 15.20 14.18 7.08
C PRO A 195 14.54 14.94 8.24
N ARG A 196 15.09 16.10 8.60
CA ARG A 196 14.54 16.91 9.71
C ARG A 196 13.09 17.32 9.49
N TRP A 197 12.72 17.67 8.28
CA TRP A 197 11.35 18.02 7.92
C TRP A 197 10.39 16.84 8.09
N CYS A 198 10.83 15.61 7.78
CA CYS A 198 10.05 14.40 8.00
C CYS A 198 9.76 14.21 9.51
N THR A 199 10.77 14.32 10.35
CA THR A 199 10.59 14.26 11.81
C THR A 199 9.63 15.36 12.31
N TYR A 200 9.68 16.57 11.74
CA TYR A 200 8.74 17.63 12.05
C TYR A 200 7.30 17.25 11.70
N LEU A 201 7.05 16.73 10.52
CA LEU A 201 5.71 16.31 10.07
C LEU A 201 5.18 15.13 10.91
N GLN A 202 6.04 14.18 11.27
CA GLN A 202 5.71 13.07 12.17
C GLN A 202 5.31 13.55 13.57
N ASN A 203 6.04 14.52 14.14
CA ASN A 203 5.73 15.08 15.44
C ASN A 203 4.44 15.91 15.47
N ASN A 204 3.97 16.37 14.32
CA ASN A 204 2.73 17.14 14.18
C ASN A 204 1.55 16.28 13.66
N GLY A 205 1.69 14.96 13.59
CA GLY A 205 0.62 14.07 13.17
C GLY A 205 0.21 14.19 11.69
N ILE A 206 1.08 14.79 10.85
CA ILE A 206 0.87 14.91 9.41
C ILE A 206 1.41 13.68 8.68
N MET A 207 2.36 13.00 9.29
CA MET A 207 2.94 11.75 8.82
C MET A 207 2.91 10.71 9.93
N LEU A 208 2.87 9.45 9.55
CA LEU A 208 2.95 8.32 10.48
C LEU A 208 4.19 8.43 11.37
N SER A 209 3.98 8.50 12.67
CA SER A 209 5.09 8.56 13.62
C SER A 209 5.67 7.17 13.89
N PRO A 210 6.98 7.05 14.18
CA PRO A 210 7.55 5.77 14.61
C PRO A 210 6.90 5.21 15.88
N ALA A 211 6.39 6.08 16.75
CA ALA A 211 5.73 5.65 17.98
C ALA A 211 4.38 4.97 17.68
N ALA A 212 3.55 5.58 16.83
CA ALA A 212 2.28 5.01 16.39
C ALA A 212 2.53 3.69 15.62
N HIS A 213 3.45 3.71 14.67
CA HIS A 213 3.75 2.52 13.87
C HIS A 213 4.34 1.37 14.70
N LYS A 214 5.08 1.67 15.76
CA LYS A 214 5.53 0.66 16.72
C LYS A 214 4.38 -0.02 17.44
N VAL A 215 3.28 0.70 17.72
CA VAL A 215 2.06 0.08 18.29
C VAL A 215 1.53 -0.98 17.34
N HIS A 216 1.42 -0.67 16.06
CA HIS A 216 1.02 -1.64 15.03
C HIS A 216 1.95 -2.87 14.98
N HIS A 217 3.26 -2.69 15.07
CA HIS A 217 4.24 -3.78 15.12
C HIS A 217 4.30 -4.54 16.46
N THR A 218 3.45 -4.18 17.42
CA THR A 218 3.39 -4.87 18.71
C THR A 218 2.17 -5.79 18.75
N PRO A 219 2.34 -7.09 19.03
CA PRO A 219 1.18 -7.99 19.12
C PRO A 219 0.11 -7.46 20.10
N PRO A 220 -1.19 -7.58 19.75
CA PRO A 220 -1.78 -8.40 18.68
C PRO A 220 -1.87 -7.78 17.29
N HIS A 221 -1.22 -6.66 17.00
CA HIS A 221 -1.22 -5.96 15.70
C HIS A 221 -2.60 -5.43 15.28
N ASP A 222 -3.44 -5.04 16.25
CA ASP A 222 -4.85 -4.68 16.05
C ASP A 222 -5.14 -3.18 16.15
N ASP A 223 -4.11 -2.34 16.02
CA ASP A 223 -4.21 -0.88 16.06
C ASP A 223 -3.23 -0.21 15.07
N GLU A 224 -3.43 1.09 14.83
CA GLU A 224 -2.51 1.94 14.04
C GLU A 224 -2.20 1.42 12.61
N TYR A 225 -3.23 0.93 11.91
CA TYR A 225 -3.10 0.32 10.58
C TYR A 225 -2.73 1.27 9.44
N CYS A 226 -2.97 2.59 9.59
CA CYS A 226 -2.91 3.53 8.47
C CYS A 226 -1.50 4.03 8.18
N LEU A 227 -1.13 4.12 6.89
CA LEU A 227 0.21 4.53 6.45
C LEU A 227 0.49 6.03 6.60
N LEU A 228 -0.54 6.87 6.66
CA LEU A 228 -0.41 8.31 6.89
C LEU A 228 -0.80 8.68 8.32
N GLY A 229 -1.61 7.85 8.98
CA GLY A 229 -1.97 7.96 10.39
C GLY A 229 -3.12 8.92 10.70
N VAL A 230 -3.81 9.46 9.69
CA VAL A 230 -4.89 10.44 9.89
C VAL A 230 -6.27 9.81 10.03
N THR A 231 -6.47 8.61 9.50
CA THR A 231 -7.74 7.86 9.56
C THR A 231 -7.65 6.57 10.37
N THR A 232 -6.62 6.42 11.17
CA THR A 232 -6.42 5.26 12.04
C THR A 232 -7.63 4.97 12.93
N TRP A 233 -8.21 6.00 13.56
CA TRP A 233 -9.34 5.80 14.47
C TRP A 233 -10.53 5.06 13.82
N PRO A 234 -11.08 5.45 12.65
CA PRO A 234 -12.18 4.71 12.06
C PRO A 234 -11.81 3.29 11.64
N VAL A 235 -10.58 3.04 11.18
CA VAL A 235 -10.13 1.69 10.81
C VAL A 235 -10.01 0.80 12.05
N THR A 236 -9.35 1.27 13.11
CA THR A 236 -9.24 0.55 14.38
C THR A 236 -10.62 0.29 15.00
N TRP A 237 -11.52 1.29 14.97
CA TRP A 237 -12.87 1.13 15.48
C TRP A 237 -13.65 0.05 14.72
N LEU A 238 -13.52 -0.03 13.40
CA LEU A 238 -14.08 -1.11 12.58
C LEU A 238 -13.40 -2.45 12.89
N GLY A 239 -12.06 -2.48 13.00
CA GLY A 239 -11.28 -3.68 13.29
C GLY A 239 -11.71 -4.37 14.58
N ARG A 240 -11.97 -3.58 15.62
CA ARG A 240 -12.46 -4.08 16.93
C ARG A 240 -13.88 -4.68 16.88
N ARG A 241 -14.60 -4.59 15.76
CA ARG A 241 -15.94 -5.16 15.58
C ARG A 241 -15.94 -6.64 15.22
N ASN A 242 -14.78 -7.26 15.13
CA ASN A 242 -14.64 -8.68 14.78
C ASN A 242 -15.40 -9.04 13.48
N LEU A 243 -15.28 -8.16 12.49
CA LEU A 243 -15.84 -8.36 11.17
C LEU A 243 -14.96 -9.37 10.44
N GLY A 244 -15.54 -10.43 9.92
CA GLY A 244 -14.77 -11.52 9.28
C GLY A 244 -14.00 -11.05 8.04
N SER A 245 -12.99 -11.81 7.61
CA SER A 245 -12.10 -11.51 6.47
C SER A 245 -12.86 -11.18 5.19
N ILE A 246 -14.01 -11.84 4.94
CA ILE A 246 -14.87 -11.56 3.77
C ILE A 246 -15.35 -10.11 3.75
N PHE A 247 -15.74 -9.55 4.90
CA PHE A 247 -16.15 -8.14 5.00
C PHE A 247 -15.00 -7.23 4.59
N TRP A 248 -13.80 -7.46 5.11
CA TRP A 248 -12.63 -6.64 4.84
C TRP A 248 -12.17 -6.71 3.39
N ILE A 249 -12.20 -7.92 2.80
CA ILE A 249 -11.91 -8.11 1.38
C ILE A 249 -12.94 -7.38 0.51
N ALA A 250 -14.23 -7.49 0.84
CA ALA A 250 -15.29 -6.79 0.11
C ALA A 250 -15.16 -5.27 0.23
N LEU A 251 -14.85 -4.75 1.42
CA LEU A 251 -14.58 -3.33 1.64
C LEU A 251 -13.36 -2.85 0.83
N PHE A 252 -12.26 -3.62 0.85
CA PHE A 252 -11.07 -3.33 0.06
C PHE A 252 -11.36 -3.26 -1.44
N LEU A 253 -12.06 -4.26 -1.98
CA LEU A 253 -12.44 -4.28 -3.40
C LEU A 253 -13.40 -3.12 -3.75
N GLY A 254 -14.35 -2.82 -2.88
CA GLY A 254 -15.27 -1.69 -3.05
C GLY A 254 -14.54 -0.35 -3.07
N LEU A 255 -13.61 -0.13 -2.15
CA LEU A 255 -12.76 1.06 -2.14
C LEU A 255 -11.88 1.14 -3.40
N THR A 256 -11.25 0.02 -3.78
CA THR A 256 -10.42 -0.03 -5.00
C THR A 256 -11.19 0.43 -6.24
N ALA A 257 -12.46 0.01 -6.37
CA ALA A 257 -13.29 0.31 -7.53
C ALA A 257 -13.95 1.69 -7.50
N LEU A 258 -14.32 2.19 -6.32
CA LEU A 258 -15.26 3.30 -6.20
C LEU A 258 -14.69 4.57 -5.57
N ASP A 259 -13.60 4.49 -4.79
CA ASP A 259 -13.10 5.63 -4.02
C ASP A 259 -12.81 6.87 -4.87
N THR A 260 -12.13 6.69 -5.99
CA THR A 260 -11.77 7.80 -6.89
C THR A 260 -13.00 8.40 -7.57
N VAL A 261 -13.95 7.55 -7.94
CA VAL A 261 -15.21 8.00 -8.56
C VAL A 261 -16.05 8.78 -7.53
N CYS A 262 -16.19 8.27 -6.32
CA CYS A 262 -16.90 8.96 -5.26
C CYS A 262 -16.26 10.30 -4.90
N ALA A 263 -14.92 10.32 -4.80
CA ALA A 263 -14.16 11.55 -4.53
C ALA A 263 -14.35 12.58 -5.65
N SER A 264 -14.25 12.16 -6.92
CA SER A 264 -14.46 13.06 -8.05
C SER A 264 -15.86 13.65 -8.10
N ARG A 265 -16.89 12.85 -7.82
CA ARG A 265 -18.29 13.32 -7.76
C ARG A 265 -18.51 14.32 -6.62
N LEU A 266 -17.99 14.02 -5.43
CA LEU A 266 -18.06 14.95 -4.30
C LEU A 266 -17.40 16.30 -4.65
N LEU A 267 -16.21 16.25 -5.21
CA LEU A 267 -15.46 17.46 -5.61
C LEU A 267 -16.18 18.23 -6.71
N SER A 268 -16.75 17.53 -7.68
CA SER A 268 -17.54 18.17 -8.74
C SER A 268 -18.77 18.90 -8.18
N MET A 269 -19.43 18.35 -7.14
CA MET A 269 -20.54 19.03 -6.46
C MET A 269 -20.08 20.27 -5.68
N VAL A 270 -18.93 20.20 -5.02
CA VAL A 270 -18.37 21.32 -4.22
C VAL A 270 -17.87 22.46 -5.10
N PHE A 271 -17.25 22.13 -6.22
CA PHE A 271 -16.63 23.07 -7.14
C PHE A 271 -17.44 23.30 -8.43
N ALA A 272 -18.67 22.76 -8.52
CA ALA A 272 -19.58 23.05 -9.63
C ALA A 272 -19.86 24.55 -9.66
N ARG A 273 -19.44 25.19 -10.72
CA ARG A 273 -19.77 26.58 -11.04
C ARG A 273 -20.78 26.64 -12.16
#